data_3ee74d60fb1d910f55e6525159769e8a
#
_entry.id   3ee74d60fb1d910f55e6525159769e8a
#
_cell.length_a   1.000
_cell.length_b   1.000
_cell.length_c   1.000
_cell.angle_alpha   90.00
_cell.angle_beta   90.00
_cell.angle_gamma   90.00
#
_symmetry.space_group_name_H-M   'P 1'
#
loop_
_entity.id
_entity.type
_entity.pdbx_description
1 polymer ?
#
loop_
_entity_poly.entity_id
_entity_poly.type
_entity_poly.pdbx_seq_one_letter_code
_entity_poly.pdbx_strand_id
1 'polypeptide(L)'
;GDVKGTAFLSFTHKSEPDDQWLYLPALKRVKRIASSNKSGPFMGSEFAYEDISSQEVEKYTYQYLGEEEFDGRNHFMVERDPVDRKSGYSRQVAWIDTDEYRVWKVDFYDRRGSLLKTLTVSGYNQYLDQFWRADLWLMVNHKTGKQTELSWEGFVFGNGYEDKDFNRNSLARAR
;
A
#
# COMPACT_ATOMS: atom_id res chain seq x y z
N GLY A 1 9.72 17.68 -6.71
CA GLY A 1 10.22 16.98 -7.88
C GLY A 1 9.08 16.50 -8.77
N ASP A 2 9.38 16.10 -9.97
CA ASP A 2 8.47 15.87 -11.08
C ASP A 2 7.72 14.55 -11.03
N VAL A 3 6.87 14.37 -10.02
CA VAL A 3 5.93 13.24 -9.98
C VAL A 3 4.53 13.61 -10.45
N LYS A 4 4.26 14.90 -10.69
CA LYS A 4 2.95 15.39 -11.13
C LYS A 4 2.55 14.76 -12.47
N GLY A 5 1.34 14.22 -12.52
CA GLY A 5 0.82 13.51 -13.69
C GLY A 5 1.36 12.09 -13.89
N THR A 6 2.16 11.57 -12.96
CA THR A 6 2.47 10.14 -12.91
C THR A 6 1.19 9.37 -12.64
N ALA A 7 1.00 8.26 -13.34
CA ALA A 7 -0.13 7.36 -13.11
C ALA A 7 0.36 5.92 -12.93
N PHE A 8 -0.24 5.23 -11.97
CA PHE A 8 0.08 3.84 -11.66
C PHE A 8 -1.16 2.96 -11.85
N LEU A 9 -1.00 1.85 -12.54
CA LEU A 9 -2.04 0.85 -12.76
C LEU A 9 -1.57 -0.49 -12.22
N SER A 10 -2.38 -1.12 -11.39
CA SER A 10 -2.12 -2.46 -10.87
C SER A 10 -3.34 -3.34 -11.10
N PHE A 11 -3.12 -4.50 -11.72
CA PHE A 11 -4.07 -5.61 -11.72
C PHE A 11 -3.62 -6.62 -10.69
N THR A 12 -4.41 -6.77 -9.64
CA THR A 12 -4.11 -7.66 -8.53
C THR A 12 -4.67 -9.05 -8.83
N HIS A 13 -3.85 -10.06 -8.56
CA HIS A 13 -4.21 -11.47 -8.67
C HIS A 13 -4.10 -12.12 -7.29
N LYS A 14 -5.01 -13.05 -6.97
CA LYS A 14 -5.06 -13.69 -5.64
C LYS A 14 -3.77 -14.43 -5.29
N SER A 15 -3.29 -15.27 -6.20
CA SER A 15 -2.12 -16.13 -6.00
C SER A 15 -0.96 -15.83 -6.96
N GLU A 16 -1.27 -15.23 -8.10
CA GLU A 16 -0.27 -14.88 -9.11
C GLU A 16 0.37 -13.51 -8.80
N PRO A 17 1.56 -13.21 -9.35
CA PRO A 17 2.15 -11.89 -9.27
C PRO A 17 1.26 -10.84 -9.93
N ASP A 18 1.17 -9.65 -9.32
CA ASP A 18 0.42 -8.54 -9.89
C ASP A 18 1.03 -8.04 -11.20
N ASP A 19 0.17 -7.61 -12.11
CA ASP A 19 0.58 -6.88 -13.29
C ASP A 19 0.53 -5.38 -13.02
N GLN A 20 1.67 -4.71 -13.15
CA GLN A 20 1.81 -3.30 -12.77
C GLN A 20 2.45 -2.48 -13.87
N TRP A 21 1.91 -1.27 -14.08
CA TRP A 21 2.44 -0.30 -15.04
C TRP A 21 2.50 1.10 -14.43
N LEU A 22 3.53 1.83 -14.79
CA LEU A 22 3.76 3.20 -14.38
C LEU A 22 3.89 4.08 -15.61
N TYR A 23 3.06 5.12 -15.70
CA TYR A 23 3.23 6.20 -16.67
C TYR A 23 4.11 7.30 -16.10
N LEU A 24 5.15 7.65 -16.82
CA LEU A 24 6.11 8.71 -16.48
C LEU A 24 5.92 9.88 -17.46
N PRO A 25 5.33 10.99 -17.03
CA PRO A 25 5.03 12.14 -17.91
C PRO A 25 6.27 12.73 -18.57
N ALA A 26 7.36 12.86 -17.80
CA ALA A 26 8.63 13.38 -18.31
C ALA A 26 9.19 12.57 -19.48
N LEU A 27 8.92 11.27 -19.54
CA LEU A 27 9.36 10.37 -20.61
C LEU A 27 8.25 10.09 -21.62
N LYS A 28 7.01 10.52 -21.35
CA LYS A 28 5.80 10.19 -22.13
C LYS A 28 5.66 8.68 -22.40
N ARG A 29 6.03 7.85 -21.41
CA ARG A 29 6.11 6.39 -21.59
C ARG A 29 5.41 5.65 -20.45
N VAL A 30 4.74 4.57 -20.83
CA VAL A 30 4.23 3.55 -19.91
C VAL A 30 5.30 2.48 -19.76
N LYS A 31 5.75 2.25 -18.53
CA LYS A 31 6.74 1.22 -18.18
C LYS A 31 6.05 0.12 -17.38
N ARG A 32 6.27 -1.14 -17.78
CA ARG A 32 5.87 -2.29 -16.96
C ARG A 32 6.83 -2.45 -15.79
N ILE A 33 6.30 -2.66 -14.59
CA ILE A 33 7.08 -3.00 -13.40
C ILE A 33 7.20 -4.52 -13.34
N ALA A 34 8.42 -5.01 -13.33
CA ALA A 34 8.64 -6.45 -13.20
C ALA A 34 8.20 -6.93 -11.81
N SER A 35 7.56 -8.08 -11.73
CA SER A 35 7.13 -8.68 -10.44
C SER A 35 8.29 -8.92 -9.47
N SER A 36 9.51 -9.10 -9.98
CA SER A 36 10.73 -9.18 -9.16
C SER A 36 11.15 -7.85 -8.54
N ASN A 37 10.60 -6.73 -8.99
CA ASN A 37 10.90 -5.39 -8.48
C ASN A 37 9.80 -4.85 -7.55
N LYS A 38 8.91 -5.70 -7.05
CA LYS A 38 7.81 -5.30 -6.14
C LYS A 38 8.32 -4.67 -4.83
N SER A 39 9.51 -5.06 -4.37
CA SER A 39 10.18 -4.50 -3.20
C SER A 39 10.97 -3.20 -3.49
N GLY A 40 11.04 -2.79 -4.76
CA GLY A 40 11.70 -1.54 -5.14
C GLY A 40 10.91 -0.31 -4.71
N PRO A 41 11.59 0.85 -4.57
CA PRO A 41 10.96 2.07 -4.11
C PRO A 41 9.98 2.62 -5.16
N PHE A 42 8.77 2.94 -4.72
CA PHE A 42 7.79 3.62 -5.55
C PHE A 42 8.19 5.10 -5.71
N MET A 43 8.54 5.50 -6.92
CA MET A 43 8.91 6.88 -7.27
C MET A 43 10.00 7.50 -6.37
N GLY A 44 10.92 6.68 -5.87
CA GLY A 44 11.99 7.15 -4.97
C GLY A 44 11.54 7.46 -3.54
N SER A 45 10.31 7.08 -3.20
CA SER A 45 9.76 7.21 -1.85
C SER A 45 10.16 6.05 -0.94
N GLU A 46 9.80 6.13 0.34
CA GLU A 46 9.98 5.02 1.29
C GLU A 46 8.89 3.94 1.16
N PHE A 47 7.89 4.14 0.30
CA PHE A 47 6.94 3.10 -0.09
C PHE A 47 7.55 2.20 -1.17
N ALA A 48 7.38 0.90 -1.04
CA ALA A 48 7.64 -0.06 -2.10
C ALA A 48 6.39 -0.25 -2.98
N TYR A 49 6.56 -0.76 -4.20
CA TYR A 49 5.40 -1.10 -5.05
C TYR A 49 4.44 -2.07 -4.37
N GLU A 50 4.95 -3.01 -3.56
CA GLU A 50 4.11 -3.94 -2.80
C GLU A 50 3.33 -3.30 -1.65
N ASP A 51 3.74 -2.12 -1.16
CA ASP A 51 3.02 -1.41 -0.09
C ASP A 51 1.76 -0.70 -0.59
N ILE A 52 1.75 -0.30 -1.86
CA ILE A 52 0.64 0.44 -2.49
C ILE A 52 -0.26 -0.44 -3.36
N SER A 53 0.05 -1.73 -3.45
CA SER A 53 -0.79 -2.73 -4.13
C SER A 53 -1.91 -3.22 -3.23
N SER A 54 -2.96 -3.79 -3.82
CA SER A 54 -4.01 -4.46 -3.05
C SER A 54 -3.44 -5.61 -2.23
N GLN A 55 -3.94 -5.71 -1.01
CA GLN A 55 -3.52 -6.74 -0.06
C GLN A 55 -4.50 -7.91 -0.13
N GLU A 56 -4.23 -8.89 -0.98
CA GLU A 56 -5.02 -10.12 -1.08
C GLU A 56 -4.68 -11.06 0.09
N VAL A 57 -5.72 -11.68 0.67
CA VAL A 57 -5.55 -12.57 1.83
C VAL A 57 -4.64 -13.75 1.51
N GLU A 58 -4.75 -14.29 0.31
CA GLU A 58 -4.00 -15.47 -0.14
C GLU A 58 -2.49 -15.21 -0.32
N LYS A 59 -2.06 -13.94 -0.30
CA LYS A 59 -0.65 -13.57 -0.44
C LYS A 59 0.16 -13.66 0.84
N TYR A 60 -0.49 -13.99 1.96
CA TYR A 60 0.15 -14.05 3.27
C TYR A 60 -0.30 -15.28 4.05
N THR A 61 0.55 -15.70 4.97
CA THR A 61 0.15 -16.49 6.13
C THR A 61 -0.03 -15.57 7.32
N TYR A 62 -0.91 -15.94 8.26
CA TYR A 62 -1.31 -15.03 9.34
C TYR A 62 -1.15 -15.69 10.69
N GLN A 63 -0.74 -14.88 11.67
CA GLN A 63 -0.75 -15.25 13.08
C GLN A 63 -1.36 -14.11 13.90
N TYR A 64 -2.34 -14.46 14.73
CA TYR A 64 -2.88 -13.54 15.73
C TYR A 64 -1.92 -13.44 16.91
N LEU A 65 -1.50 -12.22 17.27
CA LEU A 65 -0.55 -11.97 18.34
C LEU A 65 -1.20 -11.52 19.66
N GLY A 66 -2.49 -11.13 19.61
CA GLY A 66 -3.21 -10.59 20.77
C GLY A 66 -3.80 -9.22 20.49
N GLU A 67 -4.14 -8.52 21.56
CA GLU A 67 -4.66 -7.15 21.52
C GLU A 67 -3.70 -6.18 22.21
N GLU A 68 -3.68 -4.95 21.73
CA GLU A 68 -2.90 -3.86 22.31
C GLU A 68 -3.69 -2.56 22.20
N GLU A 69 -3.65 -1.77 23.26
CA GLU A 69 -4.11 -0.39 23.20
C GLU A 69 -3.01 0.47 22.57
N PHE A 70 -3.35 1.14 21.48
CA PHE A 70 -2.49 2.07 20.79
C PHE A 70 -3.28 3.31 20.40
N ASP A 71 -2.75 4.49 20.68
CA ASP A 71 -3.38 5.79 20.39
C ASP A 71 -4.84 5.90 20.91
N GLY A 72 -5.08 5.38 22.13
CA GLY A 72 -6.38 5.43 22.81
C GLY A 72 -7.45 4.51 22.21
N ARG A 73 -7.05 3.49 21.44
CA ARG A 73 -7.94 2.47 20.84
C ARG A 73 -7.39 1.07 21.04
N ASN A 74 -8.29 0.12 21.19
CA ASN A 74 -7.92 -1.29 21.19
C ASN A 74 -7.71 -1.77 19.74
N HIS A 75 -6.64 -2.52 19.55
CA HIS A 75 -6.29 -3.08 18.24
C HIS A 75 -6.00 -4.57 18.37
N PHE A 76 -6.45 -5.32 17.37
CA PHE A 76 -5.91 -6.64 17.10
C PHE A 76 -4.50 -6.48 16.51
N MET A 77 -3.53 -7.19 17.07
CA MET A 77 -2.21 -7.33 16.46
C MET A 77 -2.17 -8.58 15.62
N VAL A 78 -1.91 -8.41 14.33
CA VAL A 78 -1.86 -9.52 13.36
C VAL A 78 -0.51 -9.51 12.65
N GLU A 79 0.25 -10.58 12.83
CA GLU A 79 1.44 -10.83 12.01
C GLU A 79 1.00 -11.45 10.69
N ARG A 80 1.63 -11.02 9.60
CA ARG A 80 1.43 -11.59 8.28
C ARG A 80 2.78 -11.76 7.56
N ASP A 81 3.00 -12.97 7.07
CA ASP A 81 4.24 -13.34 6.37
C ASP A 81 3.95 -13.50 4.89
N PRO A 82 4.63 -12.73 4.01
CA PRO A 82 4.45 -12.87 2.57
C PRO A 82 4.82 -14.28 2.07
N VAL A 83 3.94 -14.93 1.31
CA VAL A 83 4.23 -16.22 0.67
C VAL A 83 5.15 -16.08 -0.54
N ASP A 84 5.16 -14.89 -1.17
CA ASP A 84 6.03 -14.59 -2.31
C ASP A 84 7.47 -14.32 -1.84
N ARG A 85 8.39 -15.18 -2.25
CA ARG A 85 9.83 -15.04 -1.95
C ARG A 85 10.48 -13.77 -2.52
N LYS A 86 9.80 -13.07 -3.45
CA LYS A 86 10.27 -11.79 -4.03
C LYS A 86 9.88 -10.59 -3.19
N SER A 87 9.06 -10.75 -2.15
CA SER A 87 8.77 -9.67 -1.20
C SER A 87 10.06 -9.16 -0.55
N GLY A 88 10.13 -7.87 -0.31
CA GLY A 88 11.21 -7.24 0.46
C GLY A 88 11.15 -7.53 1.94
N TYR A 89 10.04 -8.13 2.41
CA TYR A 89 9.78 -8.37 3.82
C TYR A 89 9.86 -9.84 4.19
N SER A 90 10.32 -10.11 5.43
CA SER A 90 10.17 -11.41 6.06
C SER A 90 8.79 -11.55 6.69
N ARG A 91 8.31 -10.48 7.33
CA ARG A 91 6.99 -10.39 7.99
C ARG A 91 6.56 -8.93 8.14
N GLN A 92 5.30 -8.76 8.46
CA GLN A 92 4.69 -7.48 8.81
C GLN A 92 3.81 -7.68 10.04
N VAL A 93 3.70 -6.69 10.93
CA VAL A 93 2.76 -6.70 12.04
C VAL A 93 1.82 -5.51 11.87
N ALA A 94 0.52 -5.79 11.82
CA ALA A 94 -0.53 -4.79 11.63
C ALA A 94 -1.34 -4.60 12.92
N TRP A 95 -1.63 -3.34 13.25
CA TRP A 95 -2.57 -2.93 14.29
C TRP A 95 -3.88 -2.54 13.61
N ILE A 96 -4.92 -3.30 13.90
CA ILE A 96 -6.24 -3.20 13.28
C ILE A 96 -7.23 -2.90 14.38
N ASP A 97 -7.96 -1.78 14.32
CA ASP A 97 -8.92 -1.46 15.38
C ASP A 97 -10.02 -2.51 15.52
N THR A 98 -10.50 -2.69 16.73
CA THR A 98 -11.51 -3.70 17.05
C THR A 98 -12.92 -3.29 16.66
N ASP A 99 -13.15 -2.00 16.36
CA ASP A 99 -14.48 -1.45 16.09
C ASP A 99 -14.87 -1.56 14.60
N GLU A 100 -14.00 -1.10 13.72
CA GLU A 100 -14.28 -0.97 12.28
C GLU A 100 -13.26 -1.73 11.41
N TYR A 101 -12.34 -2.47 12.05
CA TYR A 101 -11.30 -3.27 11.38
C TYR A 101 -10.40 -2.45 10.44
N ARG A 102 -10.10 -1.19 10.81
CA ARG A 102 -9.22 -0.29 10.07
C ARG A 102 -7.78 -0.48 10.51
N VAL A 103 -6.86 -0.43 9.56
CA VAL A 103 -5.42 -0.51 9.83
C VAL A 103 -4.91 0.86 10.29
N TRP A 104 -4.30 0.95 11.46
CA TRP A 104 -3.72 2.19 12.00
C TRP A 104 -2.21 2.23 11.94
N LYS A 105 -1.57 1.07 12.04
CA LYS A 105 -0.12 0.96 12.03
C LYS A 105 0.30 -0.37 11.38
N VAL A 106 1.42 -0.35 10.66
CA VAL A 106 2.07 -1.56 10.17
C VAL A 106 3.58 -1.43 10.35
N ASP A 107 4.18 -2.39 11.05
CA ASP A 107 5.62 -2.56 11.14
C ASP A 107 6.09 -3.57 10.10
N PHE A 108 7.08 -3.18 9.30
CA PHE A 108 7.66 -4.00 8.23
C PHE A 108 9.06 -4.46 8.63
N TYR A 109 9.27 -5.76 8.57
CA TYR A 109 10.56 -6.38 8.89
C TYR A 109 11.26 -6.81 7.61
N ASP A 110 12.54 -6.47 7.49
CA ASP A 110 13.33 -6.85 6.31
C ASP A 110 13.58 -8.35 6.24
N ARG A 111 14.22 -8.80 5.15
CA ARG A 111 14.55 -10.21 4.92
C ARG A 111 15.47 -10.84 5.99
N ARG A 112 16.11 -10.02 6.83
CA ARG A 112 16.94 -10.46 7.95
C ARG A 112 16.18 -10.46 9.28
N GLY A 113 14.90 -10.10 9.25
CA GLY A 113 14.04 -10.02 10.43
C GLY A 113 14.21 -8.76 11.28
N SER A 114 14.95 -7.75 10.79
CA SER A 114 15.08 -6.48 11.49
C SER A 114 13.94 -5.52 11.12
N LEU A 115 13.45 -4.73 12.09
CA LEU A 115 12.48 -3.67 11.81
C LEU A 115 13.08 -2.69 10.80
N LEU A 116 12.42 -2.61 9.64
CA LEU A 116 12.88 -1.78 8.53
C LEU A 116 12.16 -0.42 8.53
N LYS A 117 10.85 -0.45 8.53
CA LYS A 117 10.02 0.75 8.45
C LYS A 117 8.67 0.55 9.13
N THR A 118 8.04 1.66 9.47
CA THR A 118 6.70 1.71 10.05
C THR A 118 5.80 2.61 9.21
N LEU A 119 4.63 2.10 8.86
CA LEU A 119 3.52 2.88 8.31
C LEU A 119 2.58 3.27 9.43
N THR A 120 2.25 4.55 9.52
CA THR A 120 1.14 5.05 10.34
C THR A 120 0.05 5.58 9.41
N VAL A 121 -1.18 5.19 9.68
CA VAL A 121 -2.38 5.57 8.93
C VAL A 121 -3.27 6.42 9.82
N SER A 122 -3.75 7.54 9.32
CA SER A 122 -4.58 8.47 10.10
C SER A 122 -5.56 9.25 9.23
N GLY A 123 -6.41 10.06 9.88
CA GLY A 123 -7.41 10.87 9.15
C GLY A 123 -8.50 10.01 8.51
N TYR A 124 -8.98 8.99 9.22
CA TYR A 124 -10.10 8.19 8.71
C TYR A 124 -11.41 8.97 8.68
N ASN A 125 -12.04 8.98 7.50
CA ASN A 125 -13.39 9.50 7.28
C ASN A 125 -14.27 8.40 6.70
N GLN A 126 -15.55 8.42 7.08
CA GLN A 126 -16.55 7.51 6.53
C GLN A 126 -17.31 8.19 5.40
N TYR A 127 -17.34 7.56 4.24
CA TYR A 127 -18.04 8.05 3.06
C TYR A 127 -19.25 7.18 2.77
N LEU A 128 -20.37 7.81 2.40
CA LEU A 128 -21.65 7.14 2.10
C LEU A 128 -22.11 6.19 3.23
N ASP A 129 -21.81 6.54 4.48
CA ASP A 129 -22.10 5.74 5.68
C ASP A 129 -21.61 4.27 5.61
N GLN A 130 -20.65 4.00 4.72
CA GLN A 130 -20.20 2.64 4.42
C GLN A 130 -18.68 2.51 4.27
N PHE A 131 -18.01 3.46 3.60
CA PHE A 131 -16.62 3.28 3.20
C PHE A 131 -15.69 4.12 4.07
N TRP A 132 -14.82 3.47 4.83
CA TRP A 132 -13.73 4.13 5.53
C TRP A 132 -12.54 4.37 4.58
N ARG A 133 -12.03 5.62 4.56
CA ARG A 133 -10.79 5.98 3.86
C ARG A 133 -9.95 6.88 4.75
N ALA A 134 -8.66 6.61 4.76
CA ALA A 134 -7.70 7.44 5.48
C ALA A 134 -7.13 8.52 4.56
N ASP A 135 -6.98 9.72 5.08
CA ASP A 135 -6.44 10.85 4.33
C ASP A 135 -4.91 10.87 4.35
N LEU A 136 -4.28 10.20 5.32
CA LEU A 136 -2.84 10.33 5.54
C LEU A 136 -2.18 8.99 5.83
N TRP A 137 -1.11 8.70 5.09
CA TRP A 137 -0.18 7.60 5.33
C TRP A 137 1.22 8.16 5.51
N LEU A 138 1.84 7.88 6.65
CA LEU A 138 3.22 8.25 6.93
C LEU A 138 4.09 6.99 7.03
N MET A 139 5.05 6.86 6.13
CA MET A 139 6.05 5.79 6.14
C MET A 139 7.38 6.33 6.68
N VAL A 140 7.90 5.74 7.75
CA VAL A 140 9.19 6.08 8.35
C VAL A 140 10.14 4.90 8.21
N ASN A 141 11.29 5.11 7.60
CA ASN A 141 12.35 4.11 7.47
C ASN A 141 13.34 4.25 8.65
N HIS A 142 13.39 3.23 9.50
CA HIS A 142 14.22 3.24 10.71
C HIS A 142 15.72 3.08 10.45
N LYS A 143 16.11 2.57 9.28
CA LYS A 143 17.53 2.41 8.93
C LYS A 143 18.14 3.70 8.38
N THR A 144 17.35 4.47 7.64
CA THR A 144 17.83 5.69 6.97
C THR A 144 17.38 6.96 7.66
N GLY A 145 16.38 6.89 8.52
CA GLY A 145 15.69 8.04 9.11
C GLY A 145 14.84 8.84 8.13
N LYS A 146 14.72 8.38 6.87
CA LYS A 146 13.89 9.02 5.86
C LYS A 146 12.42 8.71 6.09
N GLN A 147 11.56 9.63 5.63
CA GLN A 147 10.12 9.45 5.69
C GLN A 147 9.45 9.92 4.40
N THR A 148 8.29 9.36 4.12
CA THR A 148 7.42 9.78 3.02
C THR A 148 5.99 9.85 3.54
N GLU A 149 5.35 10.95 3.22
CA GLU A 149 3.93 11.16 3.48
C GLU A 149 3.16 11.04 2.17
N LEU A 150 2.06 10.30 2.19
CA LEU A 150 1.06 10.26 1.14
C LEU A 150 -0.25 10.82 1.71
N SER A 151 -0.76 11.87 1.10
CA SER A 151 -2.06 12.46 1.44
C SER A 151 -3.04 12.31 0.29
N TRP A 152 -4.29 12.03 0.62
CA TRP A 152 -5.40 11.92 -0.32
C TRP A 152 -6.48 12.94 0.03
N GLU A 153 -6.94 13.63 -0.98
CA GLU A 153 -8.00 14.65 -0.86
C GLU A 153 -9.09 14.40 -1.90
N GLY A 154 -10.31 14.79 -1.59
CA GLY A 154 -11.38 14.83 -2.56
C GLY A 154 -11.86 13.45 -3.01
N PHE A 155 -11.99 12.48 -2.11
CA PHE A 155 -12.58 11.17 -2.45
C PHE A 155 -13.98 11.35 -3.04
N VAL A 156 -14.20 10.75 -4.20
CA VAL A 156 -15.52 10.70 -4.86
C VAL A 156 -15.83 9.25 -5.20
N PHE A 157 -17.03 8.81 -4.82
CA PHE A 157 -17.51 7.45 -5.03
C PHE A 157 -18.60 7.41 -6.10
N GLY A 158 -18.77 6.25 -6.73
CA GLY A 158 -19.84 6.06 -7.71
C GLY A 158 -19.62 6.81 -9.02
N ASN A 159 -18.37 6.99 -9.45
CA ASN A 159 -17.99 7.75 -10.65
C ASN A 159 -18.36 7.09 -11.98
N GLY A 160 -18.94 5.87 -11.96
CA GLY A 160 -19.33 5.16 -13.18
C GLY A 160 -18.17 4.60 -13.99
N TYR A 161 -17.00 4.40 -13.37
CA TYR A 161 -15.90 3.70 -14.02
C TYR A 161 -16.25 2.24 -14.31
N GLU A 162 -15.82 1.75 -15.46
CA GLU A 162 -15.96 0.37 -15.90
C GLU A 162 -14.58 -0.27 -16.10
N ASP A 163 -14.51 -1.59 -16.15
CA ASP A 163 -13.24 -2.33 -16.35
C ASP A 163 -12.44 -1.86 -17.58
N LYS A 164 -13.15 -1.45 -18.64
CA LYS A 164 -12.53 -0.91 -19.86
C LYS A 164 -11.72 0.37 -19.63
N ASP A 165 -11.99 1.11 -18.53
CA ASP A 165 -11.31 2.36 -18.20
C ASP A 165 -9.93 2.09 -17.57
N PHE A 166 -9.77 0.89 -17.00
CA PHE A 166 -8.53 0.45 -16.36
C PHE A 166 -7.72 -0.41 -17.32
N ASN A 167 -7.01 0.22 -18.23
CA ASN A 167 -6.12 -0.49 -19.16
C ASN A 167 -4.82 0.29 -19.39
N ARG A 168 -3.80 -0.42 -19.87
CA ARG A 168 -2.48 0.16 -20.14
C ARG A 168 -2.53 1.36 -21.07
N ASN A 169 -3.42 1.36 -22.06
CA ASN A 169 -3.49 2.43 -23.07
C ASN A 169 -4.18 3.69 -22.53
N SER A 170 -5.05 3.55 -21.51
CA SER A 170 -5.70 4.67 -20.83
C SER A 170 -4.77 5.37 -19.83
N LEU A 171 -3.73 4.67 -19.33
CA LEU A 171 -2.86 5.15 -18.27
C LEU A 171 -2.18 6.50 -18.59
N ALA A 172 -1.76 6.71 -19.83
CA ALA A 172 -1.15 7.98 -20.27
C ALA A 172 -2.16 9.15 -20.33
N ARG A 173 -3.45 8.88 -20.21
CA ARG A 173 -4.55 9.86 -20.26
C ARG A 173 -5.26 10.01 -18.91
N ALA A 174 -4.90 9.20 -17.92
CA ALA A 174 -5.42 9.30 -16.57
C ALA A 174 -5.05 10.68 -16.00
N ARG A 175 -6.05 11.43 -15.50
CA ARG A 175 -5.89 12.76 -14.93
C ARG A 175 -6.61 12.84 -13.61
#